data_9bc66d92f54375b5d9244b766194f9e0
#
_entry.id   9bc66d92f54375b5d9244b766194f9e0
#
_cell.length_a   1.000
_cell.length_b   1.000
_cell.length_c   1.000
_cell.angle_alpha   90.00
_cell.angle_beta   90.00
_cell.angle_gamma   90.00
#
_symmetry.space_group_name_H-M   'P 1'
#
loop_
_entity.id
_entity.type
_entity.pdbx_description
1 polymer ?
#
loop_
_entity_poly.entity_id
_entity_poly.type
_entity_poly.pdbx_seq_one_letter_code
_entity_poly.pdbx_strand_id
1 'polypeptide(L)'
;MVSACQNNVRPPIVPAVEVKSSNSALEIIGGVEPVYFLPIKAPLAARIDTGAETSSVGVTNMRTFERDGEKWVAFDINGTHFEKRVQRKVSIRRIEGNEQRVSVNMDIKIGGELINAEFTLADRSKFEYQGLIGRNVLSGRFIVDPSLEHTLR
;
A
#
# COMPACT_ATOMS: atom_id res chain seq x y z
N MET A 1 -50.88 33.65 -35.38
CA MET A 1 -49.71 33.87 -34.50
C MET A 1 -49.49 32.63 -33.69
N VAL A 2 -48.54 31.89 -34.14
CA VAL A 2 -48.16 30.67 -33.42
C VAL A 2 -47.07 31.10 -32.43
N SER A 3 -47.44 31.13 -31.18
CA SER A 3 -46.42 31.14 -30.15
C SER A 3 -45.70 29.79 -30.22
N ALA A 4 -44.50 29.83 -30.73
CA ALA A 4 -43.63 28.68 -30.68
C ALA A 4 -43.43 28.33 -29.18
N CYS A 5 -44.06 27.31 -28.72
CA CYS A 5 -43.61 26.66 -27.51
C CYS A 5 -42.23 26.12 -27.78
N GLN A 6 -41.25 26.95 -27.54
CA GLN A 6 -39.91 26.43 -27.38
C GLN A 6 -39.94 25.59 -26.10
N ASN A 7 -40.07 24.32 -26.27
CA ASN A 7 -39.72 23.38 -25.24
C ASN A 7 -38.23 23.51 -25.05
N ASN A 8 -37.83 24.50 -24.27
CA ASN A 8 -36.52 24.54 -23.69
C ASN A 8 -36.45 23.45 -22.64
N VAL A 9 -36.38 22.22 -23.12
CA VAL A 9 -35.95 21.12 -22.28
C VAL A 9 -34.48 21.38 -22.06
N ARG A 10 -34.18 22.10 -21.01
CA ARG A 10 -32.85 22.10 -20.51
C ARG A 10 -32.47 20.66 -20.19
N PRO A 11 -31.38 20.14 -20.76
CA PRO A 11 -30.91 18.84 -20.32
C PRO A 11 -30.80 18.87 -18.80
N PRO A 12 -31.16 17.81 -18.10
CA PRO A 12 -31.03 17.76 -16.67
C PRO A 12 -29.59 18.17 -16.35
N ILE A 13 -29.49 19.21 -15.54
CA ILE A 13 -28.19 19.56 -14.97
C ILE A 13 -27.85 18.38 -14.09
N VAL A 14 -27.12 17.43 -14.66
CA VAL A 14 -26.40 16.48 -13.84
C VAL A 14 -25.54 17.35 -12.96
N PRO A 15 -25.74 17.36 -11.60
CA PRO A 15 -24.80 18.06 -10.77
C PRO A 15 -23.46 17.55 -11.20
N ALA A 16 -22.60 18.46 -11.69
CA ALA A 16 -21.23 18.12 -11.92
C ALA A 16 -20.81 17.39 -10.66
N VAL A 17 -20.63 16.09 -10.77
CA VAL A 17 -19.86 15.41 -9.74
C VAL A 17 -18.60 16.24 -9.70
N GLU A 18 -18.49 17.07 -8.66
CA GLU A 18 -17.20 17.61 -8.34
C GLU A 18 -16.32 16.39 -8.12
N VAL A 19 -15.77 15.91 -9.24
CA VAL A 19 -14.51 15.26 -9.15
C VAL A 19 -13.71 16.33 -8.44
N LYS A 20 -13.55 16.19 -7.13
CA LYS A 20 -12.48 16.88 -6.46
C LYS A 20 -11.30 16.59 -7.34
N SER A 21 -11.05 17.49 -8.24
CA SER A 21 -9.77 17.54 -8.87
C SER A 21 -8.81 17.95 -7.75
N SER A 22 -8.57 17.01 -6.85
CA SER A 22 -7.23 16.95 -6.38
C SER A 22 -6.47 16.87 -7.68
N ASN A 23 -5.83 17.94 -8.08
CA ASN A 23 -4.93 18.00 -9.22
C ASN A 23 -3.73 17.08 -9.02
N SER A 24 -3.88 16.00 -8.29
CA SER A 24 -2.96 14.91 -8.24
C SER A 24 -3.32 13.98 -9.40
N ALA A 25 -2.82 14.36 -10.57
CA ALA A 25 -2.55 13.36 -11.58
C ALA A 25 -1.86 12.20 -10.87
N LEU A 26 -2.31 10.98 -11.12
CA LEU A 26 -1.67 9.80 -10.55
C LEU A 26 -0.19 9.82 -10.93
N GLU A 27 0.67 9.71 -9.94
CA GLU A 27 2.11 9.70 -10.16
C GLU A 27 2.52 8.39 -10.83
N ILE A 28 3.37 8.48 -11.85
CA ILE A 28 3.93 7.30 -12.51
C ILE A 28 5.16 6.86 -11.73
N ILE A 29 5.17 5.61 -11.31
CA ILE A 29 6.28 4.99 -10.60
C ILE A 29 6.77 3.75 -11.35
N GLY A 30 7.96 3.28 -10.99
CA GLY A 30 8.57 2.12 -11.64
C GLY A 30 8.24 0.79 -10.95
N GLY A 31 8.88 -0.25 -11.43
CA GLY A 31 8.73 -1.61 -10.89
C GLY A 31 9.46 -1.84 -9.57
N VAL A 32 10.41 -0.98 -9.23
CA VAL A 32 11.14 -0.98 -7.95
C VAL A 32 11.25 0.45 -7.47
N GLU A 33 10.85 0.70 -6.22
CA GLU A 33 10.86 2.04 -5.65
C GLU A 33 11.32 2.04 -4.18
N PRO A 34 11.94 3.14 -3.71
CA PRO A 34 12.25 3.29 -2.29
C PRO A 34 10.99 3.57 -1.48
N VAL A 35 10.87 2.87 -0.37
CA VAL A 35 9.78 3.05 0.60
C VAL A 35 10.37 3.28 1.97
N TYR A 36 9.90 4.31 2.65
CA TYR A 36 10.29 4.60 4.03
C TYR A 36 9.27 4.02 4.98
N PHE A 37 9.72 3.17 5.89
CA PHE A 37 8.90 2.68 7.00
C PHE A 37 9.18 3.55 8.22
N LEU A 38 8.26 4.43 8.54
CA LEU A 38 8.48 5.40 9.61
C LEU A 38 8.56 4.73 10.99
N PRO A 39 9.47 5.12 11.86
CA PRO A 39 10.35 6.30 11.81
C PRO A 39 11.72 6.06 11.19
N ILE A 40 11.94 4.94 10.49
CA ILE A 40 13.24 4.64 9.87
C ILE A 40 13.54 5.68 8.81
N LYS A 41 14.75 6.26 8.87
CA LYS A 41 15.17 7.32 7.94
C LYS A 41 15.72 6.80 6.62
N ALA A 42 16.21 5.56 6.59
CA ALA A 42 16.71 4.93 5.37
C ALA A 42 15.58 4.19 4.64
N PRO A 43 15.46 4.36 3.33
CA PRO A 43 14.43 3.64 2.58
C PRO A 43 14.80 2.16 2.38
N LEU A 44 13.77 1.34 2.22
CA LEU A 44 13.89 -0.02 1.74
C LEU A 44 13.53 -0.05 0.25
N ALA A 45 14.29 -0.79 -0.54
CA ALA A 45 13.88 -1.08 -1.91
C ALA A 45 12.69 -2.04 -1.89
N ALA A 46 11.62 -1.67 -2.58
CA ALA A 46 10.41 -2.46 -2.66
C ALA A 46 10.03 -2.76 -4.11
N ARG A 47 9.66 -4.00 -4.36
CA ARG A 47 9.02 -4.38 -5.63
C ARG A 47 7.60 -3.81 -5.65
N ILE A 48 7.27 -3.15 -6.74
CA ILE A 48 5.93 -2.66 -7.01
C ILE A 48 5.17 -3.76 -7.74
N ASP A 49 4.16 -4.33 -7.09
CA ASP A 49 3.48 -5.54 -7.58
C ASP A 49 1.98 -5.30 -7.69
N THR A 50 1.52 -5.01 -8.90
CA THR A 50 0.10 -4.81 -9.19
C THR A 50 -0.72 -6.10 -9.11
N GLY A 51 -0.07 -7.26 -9.10
CA GLY A 51 -0.70 -8.57 -8.92
C GLY A 51 -0.99 -8.92 -7.46
N ALA A 52 -0.34 -8.25 -6.51
CA ALA A 52 -0.54 -8.49 -5.09
C ALA A 52 -1.67 -7.63 -4.54
N GLU A 53 -2.60 -8.22 -3.82
CA GLU A 53 -3.66 -7.50 -3.13
C GLU A 53 -3.14 -6.72 -1.93
N THR A 54 -2.24 -7.32 -1.16
CA THR A 54 -1.69 -6.76 0.07
C THR A 54 -0.18 -6.58 -0.05
N SER A 55 0.34 -5.57 0.63
CA SER A 55 1.77 -5.31 0.73
C SER A 55 2.44 -6.23 1.76
N SER A 56 3.76 -6.36 1.67
CA SER A 56 4.55 -7.20 2.55
C SER A 56 5.91 -6.56 2.85
N VAL A 57 6.44 -6.83 4.03
CA VAL A 57 7.78 -6.38 4.42
C VAL A 57 8.56 -7.48 5.12
N GLY A 58 9.84 -7.57 4.79
CA GLY A 58 10.77 -8.49 5.43
C GLY A 58 11.19 -7.99 6.81
N VAL A 59 11.00 -8.84 7.80
CA VAL A 59 11.29 -8.55 9.20
C VAL A 59 12.19 -9.63 9.80
N THR A 60 12.82 -9.30 10.91
CA THR A 60 13.62 -10.22 11.72
C THR A 60 13.13 -10.20 13.17
N ASN A 61 13.54 -11.18 13.95
CA ASN A 61 13.24 -11.28 15.39
C ASN A 61 11.75 -11.14 15.71
N MET A 62 10.90 -11.75 14.87
CA MET A 62 9.46 -11.68 15.03
C MET A 62 8.99 -12.57 16.18
N ARG A 63 8.21 -12.01 17.11
CA ARG A 63 7.48 -12.77 18.13
C ARG A 63 6.12 -12.16 18.41
N THR A 64 5.13 -13.01 18.60
CA THR A 64 3.79 -12.59 18.99
C THR A 64 3.62 -12.67 20.50
N PHE A 65 2.83 -11.76 21.05
CA PHE A 65 2.50 -11.72 22.48
C PHE A 65 1.11 -11.10 22.67
N GLU A 66 0.58 -11.20 23.88
CA GLU A 66 -0.69 -10.59 24.24
C GLU A 66 -0.46 -9.36 25.12
N ARG A 67 -1.24 -8.32 24.88
CA ARG A 67 -1.28 -7.09 25.68
C ARG A 67 -2.72 -6.63 25.80
N ASP A 68 -3.21 -6.50 27.03
CA ASP A 68 -4.59 -6.04 27.30
C ASP A 68 -5.66 -6.86 26.55
N GLY A 69 -5.46 -8.17 26.45
CA GLY A 69 -6.38 -9.09 25.78
C GLY A 69 -6.29 -9.07 24.25
N GLU A 70 -5.37 -8.30 23.68
CA GLU A 70 -5.17 -8.19 22.25
C GLU A 70 -3.85 -8.80 21.81
N LYS A 71 -3.82 -9.29 20.57
CA LYS A 71 -2.63 -9.88 20.00
C LYS A 71 -1.74 -8.80 19.40
N TRP A 72 -0.46 -8.84 19.80
CA TRP A 72 0.59 -7.94 19.33
C TRP A 72 1.73 -8.74 18.73
N VAL A 73 2.53 -8.09 17.94
CA VAL A 73 3.75 -8.65 17.37
C VAL A 73 4.90 -7.66 17.53
N ALA A 74 6.01 -8.16 18.02
CA ALA A 74 7.29 -7.45 18.04
C ALA A 74 8.15 -7.96 16.88
N PHE A 75 8.83 -7.06 16.21
CA PHE A 75 9.69 -7.38 15.08
C PHE A 75 10.69 -6.25 14.83
N ASP A 76 11.72 -6.56 14.07
CA ASP A 76 12.73 -5.59 13.66
C ASP A 76 12.71 -5.43 12.15
N ILE A 77 12.86 -4.19 11.68
CA ILE A 77 13.16 -3.86 10.30
C ILE A 77 14.52 -3.15 10.29
N ASN A 78 15.52 -3.77 9.68
CA ASN A 78 16.88 -3.21 9.56
C ASN A 78 17.43 -2.67 10.90
N GLY A 79 17.22 -3.41 11.97
CA GLY A 79 17.70 -3.07 13.31
C GLY A 79 16.80 -2.10 14.11
N THR A 80 15.75 -1.58 13.52
CA THR A 80 14.76 -0.76 14.24
C THR A 80 13.65 -1.65 14.77
N HIS A 81 13.38 -1.55 16.06
CA HIS A 81 12.37 -2.35 16.75
C HIS A 81 10.98 -1.74 16.63
N PHE A 82 10.00 -2.60 16.33
CA PHE A 82 8.58 -2.25 16.27
C PHE A 82 7.77 -3.17 17.17
N GLU A 83 6.74 -2.63 17.79
CA GLU A 83 5.66 -3.38 18.40
C GLU A 83 4.34 -2.87 17.81
N LYS A 84 3.60 -3.75 17.18
CA LYS A 84 2.36 -3.42 16.48
C LYS A 84 1.26 -4.40 16.85
N ARG A 85 0.04 -3.89 16.88
CA ARG A 85 -1.14 -4.72 17.04
C ARG A 85 -1.36 -5.56 15.79
N VAL A 86 -1.61 -6.85 15.96
CA VAL A 86 -1.94 -7.74 14.85
C VAL A 86 -3.32 -7.38 14.31
N GLN A 87 -3.39 -7.11 13.01
CA GLN A 87 -4.65 -6.83 12.34
C GLN A 87 -5.37 -8.13 11.96
N ARG A 88 -4.65 -9.06 11.37
CA ARG A 88 -5.17 -10.38 10.99
C ARG A 88 -4.07 -11.41 10.79
N LYS A 89 -4.48 -12.68 10.77
CA LYS A 89 -3.63 -13.78 10.31
C LYS A 89 -3.97 -14.07 8.85
N VAL A 90 -2.93 -14.18 8.02
CA VAL A 90 -3.07 -14.46 6.59
C VAL A 90 -2.44 -15.82 6.31
N SER A 91 -3.19 -16.69 5.66
CA SER A 91 -2.68 -17.98 5.18
C SER A 91 -2.24 -17.84 3.73
N ILE A 92 -0.97 -18.13 3.46
CA ILE A 92 -0.41 -18.11 2.12
C ILE A 92 -0.19 -19.54 1.68
N ARG A 93 -0.82 -19.88 0.55
CA ARG A 93 -0.64 -21.20 -0.06
C ARG A 93 0.70 -21.25 -0.76
N ARG A 94 1.48 -22.28 -0.43
CA ARG A 94 2.73 -22.64 -1.12
C ARG A 94 2.67 -24.12 -1.52
N ILE A 95 3.52 -24.51 -2.46
CA ILE A 95 3.65 -25.91 -2.89
C ILE A 95 4.04 -26.84 -1.72
N GLU A 96 4.81 -26.31 -0.79
CA GLU A 96 5.32 -27.06 0.40
C GLU A 96 4.39 -27.00 1.62
N GLY A 97 3.20 -26.41 1.49
CA GLY A 97 2.24 -26.24 2.60
C GLY A 97 1.82 -24.79 2.81
N ASN A 98 0.90 -24.58 3.77
CA ASN A 98 0.40 -23.25 4.08
C ASN A 98 1.35 -22.53 5.06
N GLU A 99 1.80 -21.34 4.71
CA GLU A 99 2.50 -20.44 5.62
C GLU A 99 1.50 -19.49 6.26
N GLN A 100 1.55 -19.38 7.58
CA GLN A 100 0.77 -18.38 8.31
C GLN A 100 1.60 -17.12 8.54
N ARG A 101 1.06 -15.98 8.16
CA ARG A 101 1.66 -14.67 8.39
C ARG A 101 0.71 -13.82 9.23
N VAL A 102 1.27 -12.92 10.00
CA VAL A 102 0.50 -11.86 10.64
C VAL A 102 0.62 -10.58 9.84
N SER A 103 -0.41 -9.76 9.89
CA SER A 103 -0.39 -8.43 9.29
C SER A 103 -0.52 -7.35 10.35
N VAL A 104 0.07 -6.21 10.08
CA VAL A 104 0.03 -5.01 10.91
C VAL A 104 -0.18 -3.78 10.04
N ASN A 105 -0.67 -2.70 10.62
CA ASN A 105 -0.70 -1.41 9.94
C ASN A 105 0.63 -0.69 10.14
N MET A 106 1.20 -0.21 9.04
CA MET A 106 2.46 0.52 9.02
C MET A 106 2.26 1.91 8.44
N ASP A 107 2.93 2.88 9.02
CA ASP A 107 3.05 4.20 8.44
C ASP A 107 4.25 4.22 7.50
N ILE A 108 3.98 4.46 6.23
CA ILE A 108 5.00 4.50 5.18
C ILE A 108 4.99 5.84 4.47
N LYS A 109 6.13 6.16 3.89
CA LYS A 109 6.25 7.24 2.91
C LYS A 109 6.75 6.67 1.60
N ILE A 110 5.99 6.91 0.55
CA ILE A 110 6.34 6.57 -0.83
C ILE A 110 6.14 7.80 -1.71
N GLY A 111 7.21 8.25 -2.38
CA GLY A 111 7.18 9.55 -3.02
C GLY A 111 6.92 10.66 -2.01
N GLY A 112 6.02 11.57 -2.31
CA GLY A 112 5.57 12.63 -1.39
C GLY A 112 4.42 12.24 -0.48
N GLU A 113 3.93 10.99 -0.53
CA GLU A 113 2.72 10.57 0.17
C GLU A 113 3.04 9.80 1.46
N LEU A 114 2.37 10.20 2.55
CA LEU A 114 2.31 9.47 3.81
C LEU A 114 1.06 8.59 3.79
N ILE A 115 1.24 7.29 3.98
CA ILE A 115 0.19 6.29 3.87
C ILE A 115 0.24 5.36 5.07
N ASN A 116 -0.91 5.15 5.73
CA ASN A 116 -1.07 4.05 6.66
C ASN A 116 -1.67 2.87 5.89
N ALA A 117 -0.99 1.75 5.86
CA ALA A 117 -1.42 0.58 5.11
C ALA A 117 -1.08 -0.72 5.82
N GLU A 118 -1.84 -1.75 5.50
CA GLU A 118 -1.62 -3.09 6.02
C GLU A 118 -0.46 -3.79 5.30
N PHE A 119 0.45 -4.34 6.09
CA PHE A 119 1.58 -5.13 5.62
C PHE A 119 1.58 -6.50 6.27
N THR A 120 1.74 -7.54 5.48
CA THR A 120 2.08 -8.86 6.01
C THR A 120 3.57 -8.89 6.37
N LEU A 121 3.88 -9.48 7.52
CA LEU A 121 5.24 -9.65 7.99
C LEU A 121 5.78 -11.01 7.53
N ALA A 122 6.95 -11.02 6.93
CA ALA A 122 7.52 -12.22 6.37
C ALA A 122 9.04 -12.26 6.54
N ASP A 123 9.60 -13.45 6.48
CA ASP A 123 11.03 -13.61 6.24
C ASP A 123 11.26 -13.47 4.73
N ARG A 124 11.82 -12.34 4.32
CA ARG A 124 12.14 -12.06 2.93
C ARG A 124 13.66 -12.11 2.64
N SER A 125 14.42 -12.74 3.51
CA SER A 125 15.89 -12.82 3.38
C SER A 125 16.35 -13.48 2.08
N LYS A 126 15.53 -14.36 1.49
CA LYS A 126 15.78 -15.03 0.21
C LYS A 126 15.20 -14.30 -0.99
N PHE A 127 14.50 -13.20 -0.80
CA PHE A 127 13.93 -12.39 -1.86
C PHE A 127 14.87 -11.26 -2.25
N GLU A 128 14.82 -10.86 -3.50
CA GLU A 128 15.63 -9.76 -4.03
C GLU A 128 15.34 -8.43 -3.34
N TYR A 129 14.04 -8.19 -2.99
CA TYR A 129 13.63 -6.95 -2.35
C TYR A 129 12.98 -7.24 -1.00
N GLN A 130 13.34 -6.42 -0.01
CA GLN A 130 12.81 -6.53 1.35
C GLN A 130 11.34 -6.09 1.45
N GLY A 131 10.91 -5.18 0.61
CA GLY A 131 9.53 -4.72 0.54
C GLY A 131 8.81 -5.19 -0.72
N LEU A 132 7.51 -5.34 -0.61
CA LEU A 132 6.59 -5.54 -1.71
C LEU A 132 5.39 -4.63 -1.51
N ILE A 133 5.09 -3.82 -2.50
CA ILE A 133 3.97 -2.88 -2.48
C ILE A 133 2.88 -3.41 -3.39
N GLY A 134 1.74 -3.73 -2.80
CA GLY A 134 0.56 -4.25 -3.49
C GLY A 134 -0.51 -3.21 -3.74
N ARG A 135 -1.64 -3.68 -4.26
CA ARG A 135 -2.77 -2.82 -4.65
C ARG A 135 -3.36 -2.02 -3.49
N ASN A 136 -3.25 -2.49 -2.25
CA ASN A 136 -3.74 -1.74 -1.09
C ASN A 136 -3.04 -0.39 -0.89
N VAL A 137 -1.84 -0.23 -1.43
CA VAL A 137 -1.12 1.04 -1.49
C VAL A 137 -1.27 1.72 -2.86
N LEU A 138 -1.20 0.94 -3.95
CA LEU A 138 -1.10 1.46 -5.31
C LEU A 138 -2.42 2.00 -5.86
N SER A 139 -3.54 1.35 -5.55
CA SER A 139 -4.84 1.68 -6.16
C SER A 139 -5.27 3.10 -5.84
N GLY A 140 -5.55 3.87 -6.89
CA GLY A 140 -5.97 5.26 -6.78
C GLY A 140 -4.86 6.27 -6.51
N ARG A 141 -3.60 5.82 -6.38
CA ARG A 141 -2.45 6.69 -6.08
C ARG A 141 -1.39 6.70 -7.17
N PHE A 142 -1.09 5.54 -7.76
CA PHE A 142 0.02 5.39 -8.67
C PHE A 142 -0.36 4.65 -9.95
N ILE A 143 0.31 5.01 -11.04
CA ILE A 143 0.36 4.25 -12.27
C ILE A 143 1.74 3.59 -12.32
N VAL A 144 1.81 2.32 -12.63
CA VAL A 144 3.06 1.57 -12.63
C VAL A 144 3.54 1.37 -14.07
N ASP A 145 4.73 1.88 -14.36
CA ASP A 145 5.47 1.57 -15.57
C ASP A 145 6.63 0.64 -15.21
N PRO A 146 6.53 -0.66 -15.50
CA PRO A 146 7.56 -1.62 -15.10
C PRO A 146 8.88 -1.48 -15.85
N SER A 147 8.95 -0.64 -16.88
CA SER A 147 10.21 -0.32 -17.56
C SER A 147 11.10 0.66 -16.77
N LEU A 148 10.54 1.30 -15.75
CA LEU A 148 11.24 2.26 -14.90
C LEU A 148 11.61 1.64 -13.57
N GLU A 149 12.69 2.12 -12.96
CA GLU A 149 13.11 1.80 -11.61
C GLU A 149 13.63 3.05 -10.90
N HIS A 150 13.44 3.11 -9.58
CA HIS A 150 13.95 4.20 -8.74
C HIS A 150 13.61 5.61 -9.26
N THR A 151 12.36 5.80 -9.67
CA THR A 151 11.86 7.10 -10.14
C THR A 151 11.57 8.05 -8.98
N LEU A 152 11.27 7.52 -7.81
CA LEU A 152 11.04 8.27 -6.58
C LEU A 152 12.36 8.46 -5.82
N ARG A 153 12.50 9.62 -5.21
CA ARG A 153 13.66 9.95 -4.38
C ARG A 153 13.25 10.28 -2.94
#